data_568f21412325c30f616b86df2c2d8b12
#
_entry.id   568f21412325c30f616b86df2c2d8b12
#
_cell.length_a   1.000
_cell.length_b   1.000
_cell.length_c   1.000
_cell.angle_alpha   90.00
_cell.angle_beta   90.00
_cell.angle_gamma   90.00
#
_symmetry.space_group_name_H-M   'P 1'
#
loop_
_entity.id
_entity.type
_entity.pdbx_description
1 polymer ?
#
loop_
_entity_poly.entity_id
_entity_poly.type
_entity_poly.pdbx_seq_one_letter_code
_entity_poly.pdbx_strand_id
1 'polypeptide(L)'
;KSIRDMRIIINGAGAAGLGTAQLLHEYGATGVIVADQHGALYKYRPLHMNWARWEIAGISNPNDETGSLAELLVNADAFIGFTSGTQLTPEMIQSMAEKPILFTFGSPIAITPQEARQAGAAVVATAHSTYPNQMDIAAVLPGVFRGLLDVRARAFSLSAQLAAAEAIARFVPEGELHADYIYPRLIDYRVAPVVAEAVAR
;
A
#
# COMPACT_ATOMS: atom_id res chain seq x y z
N LYS A 1 -10.31 12.30 -1.06
CA LYS A 1 -9.97 12.20 -2.50
C LYS A 1 -10.31 10.81 -3.02
N SER A 2 -10.65 10.71 -4.30
CA SER A 2 -10.74 9.41 -4.98
C SER A 2 -9.33 8.83 -5.15
N ILE A 3 -9.18 7.52 -5.02
CA ILE A 3 -7.89 6.84 -5.25
C ILE A 3 -7.32 7.12 -6.65
N ARG A 4 -8.20 7.40 -7.62
CA ARG A 4 -7.81 7.77 -8.99
C ARG A 4 -7.02 9.08 -9.05
N ASP A 5 -7.34 10.00 -8.14
CA ASP A 5 -6.78 11.36 -8.14
C ASP A 5 -5.65 11.52 -7.10
N MET A 6 -5.30 10.44 -6.40
CA MET A 6 -4.27 10.45 -5.38
C MET A 6 -2.88 10.32 -5.99
N ARG A 7 -1.95 11.11 -5.48
CA ARG A 7 -0.51 10.91 -5.66
C ARG A 7 -0.02 9.94 -4.61
N ILE A 8 0.39 8.74 -5.03
CA ILE A 8 0.78 7.63 -4.15
C ILE A 8 2.24 7.29 -4.39
N ILE A 9 3.07 7.39 -3.36
CA ILE A 9 4.48 7.04 -3.43
C ILE A 9 4.71 5.70 -2.75
N ILE A 10 5.22 4.73 -3.51
CA ILE A 10 5.59 3.40 -3.02
C ILE A 10 7.11 3.33 -2.90
N ASN A 11 7.64 3.17 -1.69
CA ASN A 11 9.06 3.01 -1.46
C ASN A 11 9.43 1.54 -1.27
N GLY A 12 10.11 0.99 -2.26
CA GLY A 12 10.53 -0.40 -2.32
C GLY A 12 10.12 -1.08 -3.62
N ALA A 13 11.03 -1.14 -4.60
CA ALA A 13 10.83 -1.77 -5.90
C ALA A 13 11.14 -3.28 -5.89
N GLY A 14 10.74 -3.97 -4.83
CA GLY A 14 10.72 -5.42 -4.70
C GLY A 14 9.34 -6.00 -5.03
N ALA A 15 9.15 -7.31 -4.81
CA ALA A 15 7.91 -8.02 -5.15
C ALA A 15 6.65 -7.36 -4.54
N ALA A 16 6.70 -6.95 -3.26
CA ALA A 16 5.57 -6.32 -2.58
C ALA A 16 5.23 -4.96 -3.20
N GLY A 17 6.23 -4.08 -3.41
CA GLY A 17 5.98 -2.75 -3.96
C GLY A 17 5.53 -2.78 -5.42
N LEU A 18 6.16 -3.62 -6.25
CA LEU A 18 5.75 -3.77 -7.66
C LEU A 18 4.34 -4.38 -7.77
N GLY A 19 4.04 -5.42 -6.97
CA GLY A 19 2.70 -6.02 -6.93
C GLY A 19 1.63 -5.04 -6.44
N THR A 20 1.93 -4.22 -5.44
CA THR A 20 1.02 -3.17 -4.96
C THR A 20 0.77 -2.11 -6.03
N ALA A 21 1.82 -1.69 -6.75
CA ALA A 21 1.66 -0.74 -7.86
C ALA A 21 0.77 -1.30 -8.97
N GLN A 22 0.94 -2.57 -9.32
CA GLN A 22 0.09 -3.24 -10.30
C GLN A 22 -1.37 -3.30 -9.86
N LEU A 23 -1.63 -3.70 -8.60
CA LEU A 23 -3.00 -3.75 -8.07
C LEU A 23 -3.66 -2.37 -8.02
N LEU A 24 -2.93 -1.33 -7.62
CA LEU A 24 -3.43 0.03 -7.60
C LEU A 24 -3.75 0.54 -9.02
N HIS A 25 -2.90 0.21 -10.00
CA HIS A 25 -3.15 0.53 -11.40
C HIS A 25 -4.43 -0.16 -11.91
N GLU A 26 -4.60 -1.46 -11.68
CA GLU A 26 -5.82 -2.21 -12.04
C GLU A 26 -7.06 -1.66 -11.34
N TYR A 27 -6.93 -1.17 -10.12
CA TYR A 27 -8.02 -0.50 -9.39
C TYR A 27 -8.33 0.91 -9.93
N GLY A 28 -7.49 1.43 -10.81
CA GLY A 28 -7.67 2.70 -11.51
C GLY A 28 -6.91 3.88 -10.90
N ALA A 29 -5.93 3.66 -10.03
CA ALA A 29 -5.05 4.72 -9.56
C ALA A 29 -4.10 5.17 -10.69
N THR A 30 -4.05 6.48 -10.97
CA THR A 30 -3.23 7.02 -12.06
C THR A 30 -1.95 7.72 -11.58
N GLY A 31 -1.91 8.14 -10.31
CA GLY A 31 -0.80 8.91 -9.73
C GLY A 31 0.18 8.07 -8.91
N VAL A 32 0.41 6.80 -9.24
CA VAL A 32 1.33 5.92 -8.51
C VAL A 32 2.75 6.11 -9.01
N ILE A 33 3.70 6.31 -8.08
CA ILE A 33 5.14 6.33 -8.36
C ILE A 33 5.83 5.33 -7.45
N VAL A 34 6.61 4.42 -8.03
CA VAL A 34 7.46 3.48 -7.28
C VAL A 34 8.87 4.02 -7.21
N ALA A 35 9.48 3.96 -6.03
CA ALA A 35 10.87 4.34 -5.82
C ALA A 35 11.69 3.22 -5.19
N ASP A 36 12.98 3.19 -5.48
CA ASP A 36 13.97 2.38 -4.78
C ASP A 36 15.06 3.28 -4.16
N GLN A 37 16.13 2.68 -3.65
CA GLN A 37 17.27 3.41 -3.06
C GLN A 37 17.96 4.39 -4.03
N HIS A 38 17.68 4.32 -5.33
CA HIS A 38 18.24 5.17 -6.37
C HIS A 38 17.22 6.17 -6.92
N GLY A 39 16.07 6.32 -6.28
CA GLY A 39 14.98 7.23 -6.67
C GLY A 39 13.84 6.57 -7.44
N ALA A 40 13.05 7.37 -8.15
CA ALA A 40 11.88 6.92 -8.87
C ALA A 40 12.18 5.88 -9.97
N LEU A 41 11.25 4.94 -10.18
CA LEU A 41 11.21 4.17 -11.42
C LEU A 41 10.49 4.99 -12.50
N TYR A 42 11.09 5.05 -13.68
CA TYR A 42 10.53 5.70 -14.86
C TYR A 42 10.91 4.93 -16.14
N LYS A 43 10.20 5.15 -17.24
CA LYS A 43 10.27 4.31 -18.46
C LYS A 43 11.67 4.13 -19.04
N TYR A 44 12.49 5.16 -19.04
CA TYR A 44 13.82 5.15 -19.66
C TYR A 44 14.97 5.18 -18.66
N ARG A 45 14.71 4.79 -17.40
CA ARG A 45 15.75 4.73 -16.39
C ARG A 45 16.87 3.77 -16.82
N PRO A 46 18.13 4.25 -16.95
CA PRO A 46 19.17 3.46 -17.62
C PRO A 46 19.80 2.38 -16.75
N LEU A 47 19.70 2.50 -15.39
CA LEU A 47 20.40 1.64 -14.45
C LEU A 47 19.45 1.05 -13.39
N HIS A 48 19.85 -0.08 -12.82
CA HIS A 48 19.12 -0.76 -11.71
C HIS A 48 17.69 -1.17 -12.09
N MET A 49 17.47 -1.49 -13.35
CA MET A 49 16.20 -1.98 -13.88
C MET A 49 16.28 -3.49 -14.18
N ASN A 50 15.14 -4.14 -14.13
CA ASN A 50 14.89 -5.48 -14.61
C ASN A 50 13.51 -5.52 -15.28
N TRP A 51 13.12 -6.65 -15.87
CA TRP A 51 11.86 -6.77 -16.62
C TRP A 51 10.63 -6.33 -15.80
N ALA A 52 10.53 -6.76 -14.53
CA ALA A 52 9.39 -6.41 -13.66
C ALA A 52 9.34 -4.91 -13.33
N ARG A 53 10.50 -4.27 -13.10
CA ARG A 53 10.58 -2.83 -12.86
C ARG A 53 10.24 -2.03 -14.12
N TRP A 54 10.65 -2.49 -15.30
CA TRP A 54 10.25 -1.86 -16.56
C TRP A 54 8.77 -1.98 -16.83
N GLU A 55 8.17 -3.14 -16.57
CA GLU A 55 6.73 -3.34 -16.69
C GLU A 55 5.96 -2.36 -15.81
N ILE A 56 6.32 -2.25 -14.53
CA ILE A 56 5.69 -1.29 -13.61
C ILE A 56 5.98 0.16 -13.98
N ALA A 57 7.19 0.51 -14.41
CA ALA A 57 7.50 1.86 -14.91
C ALA A 57 6.67 2.23 -16.15
N GLY A 58 6.20 1.24 -16.91
CA GLY A 58 5.30 1.44 -18.06
C GLY A 58 3.88 1.84 -17.70
N ILE A 59 3.40 1.46 -16.53
CA ILE A 59 2.02 1.69 -16.05
C ILE A 59 1.93 2.65 -14.85
N SER A 60 3.06 3.04 -14.29
CA SER A 60 3.16 3.98 -13.16
C SER A 60 3.97 5.21 -13.56
N ASN A 61 4.08 6.20 -12.68
CA ASN A 61 4.86 7.41 -12.91
C ASN A 61 4.53 8.09 -14.26
N PRO A 62 3.30 8.58 -14.43
CA PRO A 62 2.80 9.04 -15.74
C PRO A 62 3.57 10.22 -16.34
N ASN A 63 4.32 10.94 -15.52
CA ASN A 63 5.09 12.12 -15.92
C ASN A 63 6.59 11.84 -16.03
N ASP A 64 7.02 10.57 -15.91
CA ASP A 64 8.43 10.17 -15.85
C ASP A 64 9.25 11.00 -14.82
N GLU A 65 8.63 11.29 -13.67
CA GLU A 65 9.28 12.03 -12.59
C GLU A 65 10.53 11.30 -12.10
N THR A 66 11.55 12.06 -11.83
CA THR A 66 12.83 11.59 -11.27
C THR A 66 13.04 12.20 -9.89
N GLY A 67 14.03 11.73 -9.15
CA GLY A 67 14.39 12.33 -7.86
C GLY A 67 14.45 11.33 -6.72
N SER A 68 14.85 11.85 -5.58
CA SER A 68 14.93 11.14 -4.30
C SER A 68 13.55 10.94 -3.69
N LEU A 69 13.47 10.06 -2.68
CA LEU A 69 12.23 9.85 -1.94
C LEU A 69 11.66 11.16 -1.36
N ALA A 70 12.53 12.05 -0.83
CA ALA A 70 12.10 13.31 -0.25
C ALA A 70 11.43 14.23 -1.29
N GLU A 71 12.00 14.30 -2.50
CA GLU A 71 11.44 15.09 -3.60
C GLU A 71 10.12 14.52 -4.09
N LEU A 72 10.00 13.20 -4.19
CA LEU A 72 8.78 12.52 -4.62
C LEU A 72 7.63 12.69 -3.63
N LEU A 73 7.93 12.79 -2.33
CA LEU A 73 6.91 12.96 -1.29
C LEU A 73 6.23 14.34 -1.30
N VAL A 74 6.82 15.34 -1.96
CA VAL A 74 6.20 16.66 -2.07
C VAL A 74 4.81 16.54 -2.72
N ASN A 75 3.79 17.04 -2.01
CA ASN A 75 2.37 16.96 -2.40
C ASN A 75 1.82 15.52 -2.58
N ALA A 76 2.47 14.49 -2.05
CA ALA A 76 1.95 13.13 -2.06
C ALA A 76 0.80 12.97 -1.06
N ASP A 77 -0.28 12.31 -1.48
CA ASP A 77 -1.44 12.01 -0.63
C ASP A 77 -1.22 10.76 0.23
N ALA A 78 -0.44 9.82 -0.28
CA ALA A 78 -0.14 8.59 0.45
C ALA A 78 1.31 8.13 0.23
N PHE A 79 1.85 7.51 1.28
CA PHE A 79 3.13 6.82 1.27
C PHE A 79 2.93 5.35 1.65
N ILE A 80 3.57 4.43 0.90
CA ILE A 80 3.57 3.00 1.18
C ILE A 80 5.02 2.51 1.20
N GLY A 81 5.55 2.19 2.38
CA GLY A 81 6.93 1.77 2.56
C GLY A 81 7.07 0.28 2.83
N PHE A 82 7.79 -0.43 1.96
CA PHE A 82 8.12 -1.85 2.10
C PHE A 82 9.59 -2.12 2.42
N THR A 83 10.42 -1.07 2.53
CA THR A 83 11.86 -1.21 2.75
C THR A 83 12.23 -1.08 4.22
N SER A 84 13.18 -1.90 4.65
CA SER A 84 13.83 -1.74 5.94
C SER A 84 14.90 -0.64 5.85
N GLY A 85 15.09 0.12 6.94
CA GLY A 85 16.16 1.13 7.03
C GLY A 85 15.85 2.47 6.34
N THR A 86 14.74 2.63 5.65
CA THR A 86 14.28 3.96 5.24
C THR A 86 13.76 4.71 6.45
N GLN A 87 14.25 5.93 6.65
CA GLN A 87 13.71 6.83 7.66
C GLN A 87 12.90 7.92 6.98
N LEU A 88 11.67 8.11 7.43
CA LEU A 88 10.88 9.30 7.11
C LEU A 88 11.15 10.37 8.17
N THR A 89 11.45 11.57 7.73
CA THR A 89 11.60 12.70 8.66
C THR A 89 10.27 13.46 8.80
N PRO A 90 10.06 14.20 9.90
CA PRO A 90 8.91 15.07 10.04
C PRO A 90 8.75 16.05 8.88
N GLU A 91 9.84 16.58 8.35
CA GLU A 91 9.84 17.52 7.22
C GLU A 91 9.34 16.87 5.93
N MET A 92 9.70 15.60 5.67
CA MET A 92 9.16 14.85 4.54
C MET A 92 7.64 14.71 4.64
N ILE A 93 7.11 14.40 5.82
CA ILE A 93 5.66 14.29 6.02
C ILE A 93 4.96 15.64 5.89
N GLN A 94 5.56 16.71 6.42
CA GLN A 94 5.04 18.07 6.30
C GLN A 94 5.02 18.57 4.85
N SER A 95 5.91 18.06 3.98
CA SER A 95 5.91 18.38 2.55
C SER A 95 4.83 17.66 1.74
N MET A 96 4.22 16.62 2.30
CA MET A 96 3.12 15.89 1.66
C MET A 96 1.84 16.75 1.57
N ALA A 97 0.85 16.23 0.88
CA ALA A 97 -0.46 16.88 0.79
C ALA A 97 -1.15 16.99 2.17
N GLU A 98 -2.21 17.77 2.26
CA GLU A 98 -2.99 17.89 3.50
C GLU A 98 -3.55 16.53 3.94
N LYS A 99 -3.34 16.17 5.21
CA LYS A 99 -3.81 14.93 5.83
C LYS A 99 -3.31 13.67 5.13
N PRO A 100 -2.00 13.47 4.95
CA PRO A 100 -1.48 12.32 4.25
C PRO A 100 -1.72 11.01 5.00
N ILE A 101 -1.74 9.90 4.25
CA ILE A 101 -1.90 8.54 4.76
C ILE A 101 -0.57 7.81 4.62
N LEU A 102 -0.10 7.17 5.70
CA LEU A 102 1.15 6.44 5.70
C LEU A 102 0.94 4.96 6.02
N PHE A 103 1.49 4.10 5.17
CA PHE A 103 1.62 2.66 5.41
C PHE A 103 3.11 2.30 5.53
N THR A 104 3.54 1.84 6.70
CA THR A 104 4.95 1.56 6.99
C THR A 104 5.13 0.09 7.37
N PHE A 105 5.50 -0.74 6.38
CA PHE A 105 5.64 -2.19 6.52
C PHE A 105 7.07 -2.67 6.72
N GLY A 106 8.07 -1.77 6.64
CA GLY A 106 9.46 -2.09 6.88
C GLY A 106 9.77 -2.42 8.35
N SER A 107 10.82 -3.17 8.60
CA SER A 107 11.34 -3.42 9.93
C SER A 107 12.86 -3.11 9.98
N PRO A 108 13.31 -2.12 10.80
CA PRO A 108 12.50 -1.23 11.62
C PRO A 108 11.54 -0.36 10.79
N ILE A 109 10.47 0.15 11.45
CA ILE A 109 9.51 1.05 10.81
C ILE A 109 10.18 2.37 10.40
N ALA A 110 9.71 2.96 9.30
CA ALA A 110 10.27 4.20 8.74
C ALA A 110 10.13 5.42 9.68
N ILE A 111 9.05 5.47 10.45
CA ILE A 111 8.73 6.48 11.46
C ILE A 111 7.69 5.88 12.41
N THR A 112 7.69 6.29 13.68
CA THR A 112 6.63 5.85 14.60
C THR A 112 5.28 6.52 14.28
N PRO A 113 4.14 5.86 14.52
CA PRO A 113 2.83 6.48 14.31
C PRO A 113 2.64 7.77 15.10
N GLN A 114 3.22 7.88 16.27
CA GLN A 114 3.15 9.09 17.08
C GLN A 114 3.88 10.26 16.43
N GLU A 115 5.13 10.06 16.00
CA GLU A 115 5.93 11.08 15.32
C GLU A 115 5.28 11.50 14.00
N ALA A 116 4.78 10.52 13.22
CA ALA A 116 4.11 10.78 11.95
C ALA A 116 2.86 11.65 12.13
N ARG A 117 2.06 11.39 13.16
CA ARG A 117 0.88 12.23 13.49
C ARG A 117 1.26 13.63 13.93
N GLN A 118 2.30 13.76 14.74
CA GLN A 118 2.83 15.07 15.14
C GLN A 118 3.33 15.88 13.94
N ALA A 119 3.81 15.19 12.89
CA ALA A 119 4.21 15.79 11.63
C ALA A 119 3.04 16.12 10.68
N GLY A 120 1.80 15.69 10.99
CA GLY A 120 0.60 16.02 10.21
C GLY A 120 -0.09 14.84 9.50
N ALA A 121 0.40 13.60 9.67
CA ALA A 121 -0.26 12.44 9.08
C ALA A 121 -1.65 12.21 9.69
N ALA A 122 -2.67 12.03 8.83
CA ALA A 122 -4.03 11.76 9.27
C ALA A 122 -4.22 10.31 9.72
N VAL A 123 -3.62 9.37 8.99
CA VAL A 123 -3.72 7.93 9.27
C VAL A 123 -2.33 7.31 9.13
N VAL A 124 -1.98 6.45 10.07
CA VAL A 124 -0.76 5.64 10.00
C VAL A 124 -1.11 4.19 10.27
N ALA A 125 -0.66 3.30 9.39
CA ALA A 125 -0.80 1.86 9.52
C ALA A 125 0.57 1.17 9.42
N THR A 126 0.76 0.11 10.17
CA THR A 126 2.04 -0.64 10.23
C THR A 126 1.78 -2.15 10.27
N ALA A 127 2.82 -2.95 10.04
CA ALA A 127 2.79 -4.39 10.31
C ALA A 127 3.01 -4.73 11.80
N HIS A 128 3.36 -3.76 12.64
CA HIS A 128 3.72 -4.00 14.03
C HIS A 128 2.49 -4.04 14.95
N SER A 129 2.42 -5.10 15.79
CA SER A 129 1.30 -5.34 16.71
C SER A 129 1.21 -4.36 17.90
N THR A 130 2.24 -3.56 18.12
CA THR A 130 2.28 -2.57 19.20
C THR A 130 1.56 -1.27 18.88
N TYR A 131 1.13 -1.09 17.64
CA TYR A 131 0.50 0.14 17.15
C TYR A 131 -0.93 -0.11 16.67
N PRO A 132 -1.79 0.91 16.69
CA PRO A 132 -3.08 0.87 16.00
C PRO A 132 -2.91 0.60 14.49
N ASN A 133 -3.99 0.12 13.86
CA ASN A 133 -3.98 -0.22 12.44
C ASN A 133 -2.88 -1.23 12.08
N GLN A 134 -2.74 -2.29 12.90
CA GLN A 134 -1.87 -3.40 12.53
C GLN A 134 -2.43 -4.07 11.28
N MET A 135 -1.75 -3.90 10.15
CA MET A 135 -2.10 -4.56 8.90
C MET A 135 -1.25 -5.82 8.74
N ASP A 136 -1.82 -6.95 9.13
CA ASP A 136 -1.17 -8.24 9.05
C ASP A 136 -1.89 -9.12 8.03
N ILE A 137 -1.13 -9.68 7.10
CA ILE A 137 -1.65 -10.58 6.05
C ILE A 137 -2.33 -11.83 6.64
N ALA A 138 -1.97 -12.22 7.86
CA ALA A 138 -2.58 -13.35 8.55
C ALA A 138 -4.09 -13.17 8.80
N ALA A 139 -4.61 -11.95 8.85
CA ALA A 139 -6.04 -11.70 8.93
C ALA A 139 -6.79 -12.11 7.64
N VAL A 140 -6.13 -12.02 6.49
CA VAL A 140 -6.75 -12.15 5.17
C VAL A 140 -6.49 -13.52 4.54
N LEU A 141 -5.28 -14.06 4.68
CA LEU A 141 -4.84 -15.29 4.02
C LEU A 141 -5.76 -16.50 4.22
N PRO A 142 -6.31 -16.77 5.43
CA PRO A 142 -7.22 -17.90 5.61
C PRO A 142 -8.46 -17.81 4.69
N GLY A 143 -9.01 -16.61 4.53
CA GLY A 143 -10.14 -16.35 3.64
C GLY A 143 -9.75 -16.49 2.17
N VAL A 144 -8.61 -15.96 1.77
CA VAL A 144 -8.10 -16.08 0.39
C VAL A 144 -7.95 -17.55 0.00
N PHE A 145 -7.23 -18.34 0.81
CA PHE A 145 -7.04 -19.76 0.51
C PHE A 145 -8.36 -20.54 0.51
N ARG A 146 -9.26 -20.24 1.43
CA ARG A 146 -10.56 -20.87 1.48
C ARG A 146 -11.35 -20.59 0.20
N GLY A 147 -11.45 -19.34 -0.21
CA GLY A 147 -12.16 -18.94 -1.43
C GLY A 147 -11.60 -19.59 -2.69
N LEU A 148 -10.26 -19.57 -2.86
CA LEU A 148 -9.61 -20.22 -4.00
C LEU A 148 -9.85 -21.73 -4.05
N LEU A 149 -9.84 -22.41 -2.90
CA LEU A 149 -10.09 -23.86 -2.82
C LEU A 149 -11.55 -24.20 -3.11
N ASP A 150 -12.50 -23.39 -2.65
CA ASP A 150 -13.93 -23.63 -2.87
C ASP A 150 -14.29 -23.67 -4.36
N VAL A 151 -13.67 -22.80 -5.15
CA VAL A 151 -13.88 -22.75 -6.61
C VAL A 151 -12.82 -23.52 -7.40
N ARG A 152 -11.91 -24.23 -6.73
CA ARG A 152 -10.81 -24.97 -7.35
C ARG A 152 -10.00 -24.08 -8.31
N ALA A 153 -9.74 -22.84 -7.91
CA ALA A 153 -8.99 -21.88 -8.71
C ALA A 153 -7.58 -22.43 -9.04
N ARG A 154 -7.16 -22.21 -10.28
CA ARG A 154 -5.82 -22.63 -10.74
C ARG A 154 -4.72 -21.60 -10.42
N ALA A 155 -5.12 -20.35 -10.14
CA ALA A 155 -4.22 -19.26 -9.83
C ALA A 155 -4.93 -18.22 -8.96
N PHE A 156 -4.16 -17.46 -8.21
CA PHE A 156 -4.64 -16.25 -7.51
C PHE A 156 -4.58 -15.08 -8.49
N SER A 157 -5.66 -14.90 -9.28
CA SER A 157 -5.76 -13.87 -10.31
C SER A 157 -5.78 -12.46 -9.73
N LEU A 158 -5.47 -11.45 -10.55
CA LEU A 158 -5.56 -10.04 -10.13
C LEU A 158 -6.99 -9.67 -9.70
N SER A 159 -8.01 -10.19 -10.38
CA SER A 159 -9.41 -9.97 -10.00
C SER A 159 -9.73 -10.52 -8.60
N ALA A 160 -9.25 -11.73 -8.29
CA ALA A 160 -9.43 -12.33 -6.96
C ALA A 160 -8.64 -11.56 -5.88
N GLN A 161 -7.45 -11.02 -6.21
CA GLN A 161 -6.69 -10.16 -5.31
C GLN A 161 -7.42 -8.85 -5.02
N LEU A 162 -7.98 -8.21 -6.04
CA LEU A 162 -8.79 -7.00 -5.88
C LEU A 162 -10.07 -7.27 -5.09
N ALA A 163 -10.75 -8.38 -5.35
CA ALA A 163 -11.93 -8.79 -4.59
C ALA A 163 -11.61 -8.98 -3.10
N ALA A 164 -10.48 -9.61 -2.77
CA ALA A 164 -10.01 -9.75 -1.39
C ALA A 164 -9.71 -8.38 -0.75
N ALA A 165 -9.03 -7.49 -1.49
CA ALA A 165 -8.69 -6.15 -1.02
C ALA A 165 -9.95 -5.30 -0.76
N GLU A 166 -10.94 -5.34 -1.65
CA GLU A 166 -12.22 -4.65 -1.46
C GLU A 166 -13.02 -5.22 -0.28
N ALA A 167 -13.05 -6.55 -0.14
CA ALA A 167 -13.75 -7.19 0.97
C ALA A 167 -13.20 -6.75 2.32
N ILE A 168 -11.87 -6.70 2.46
CA ILE A 168 -11.23 -6.26 3.70
C ILE A 168 -11.40 -4.76 3.93
N ALA A 169 -11.34 -3.94 2.87
CA ALA A 169 -11.52 -2.48 2.98
C ALA A 169 -12.93 -2.10 3.43
N ARG A 170 -13.94 -2.90 3.03
CA ARG A 170 -15.35 -2.69 3.42
C ARG A 170 -15.73 -3.39 4.73
N PHE A 171 -14.82 -4.15 5.32
CA PHE A 171 -15.10 -4.93 6.53
C PHE A 171 -15.38 -4.04 7.75
N VAL A 172 -14.67 -2.94 7.89
CA VAL A 172 -14.92 -1.94 8.93
C VAL A 172 -16.04 -1.02 8.45
N PRO A 173 -17.18 -0.96 9.17
CA PRO A 173 -18.29 -0.09 8.79
C PRO A 173 -17.88 1.38 8.78
N GLU A 174 -18.42 2.17 7.85
CA GLU A 174 -18.11 3.61 7.74
C GLU A 174 -18.28 4.38 9.06
N GLY A 175 -19.29 4.04 9.84
CA GLY A 175 -19.54 4.67 11.14
C GLY A 175 -18.53 4.33 12.24
N GLU A 176 -17.68 3.32 12.02
CA GLU A 176 -16.62 2.91 12.93
C GLU A 176 -15.23 3.30 12.43
N LEU A 177 -15.12 3.79 11.19
CA LEU A 177 -13.85 4.22 10.61
C LEU A 177 -13.33 5.47 11.32
N HIS A 178 -12.10 5.38 11.84
CA HIS A 178 -11.37 6.52 12.38
C HIS A 178 -9.86 6.31 12.25
N ALA A 179 -9.07 7.33 12.56
CA ALA A 179 -7.62 7.33 12.32
C ALA A 179 -6.86 6.13 12.93
N ASP A 180 -7.40 5.49 13.96
CA ASP A 180 -6.81 4.34 14.65
C ASP A 180 -7.52 3.01 14.36
N TYR A 181 -8.55 3.01 13.51
CA TYR A 181 -9.30 1.81 13.15
C TYR A 181 -9.74 1.86 11.69
N ILE A 182 -8.85 1.47 10.78
CA ILE A 182 -9.10 1.38 9.33
C ILE A 182 -9.00 -0.07 8.81
N TYR A 183 -8.58 -1.00 9.67
CA TYR A 183 -8.34 -2.39 9.32
C TYR A 183 -8.85 -3.31 10.44
N PRO A 184 -9.47 -4.47 10.14
CA PRO A 184 -9.99 -5.36 11.16
C PRO A 184 -8.89 -5.91 12.07
N ARG A 185 -9.26 -6.25 13.30
CA ARG A 185 -8.32 -6.88 14.22
C ARG A 185 -7.93 -8.26 13.71
N LEU A 186 -6.66 -8.64 13.90
CA LEU A 186 -6.10 -9.91 13.46
C LEU A 186 -6.92 -11.15 13.86
N ILE A 187 -7.51 -11.10 15.08
CA ILE A 187 -8.27 -12.20 15.67
C ILE A 187 -9.77 -12.17 15.34
N ASP A 188 -10.22 -11.28 14.45
CA ASP A 188 -11.63 -11.23 14.08
C ASP A 188 -11.98 -12.37 13.12
N TYR A 189 -12.60 -13.42 13.64
CA TYR A 189 -12.96 -14.63 12.90
C TYR A 189 -13.96 -14.37 11.76
N ARG A 190 -14.62 -13.22 11.73
CA ARG A 190 -15.59 -12.85 10.68
C ARG A 190 -14.89 -12.45 9.36
N VAL A 191 -13.62 -12.09 9.40
CA VAL A 191 -12.84 -11.67 8.23
C VAL A 191 -12.72 -12.79 7.21
N ALA A 192 -12.31 -13.99 7.66
CA ALA A 192 -12.05 -15.10 6.76
C ALA A 192 -13.25 -15.52 5.90
N PRO A 193 -14.49 -15.68 6.43
CA PRO A 193 -15.67 -15.96 5.61
C PRO A 193 -15.97 -14.88 4.57
N VAL A 194 -15.88 -13.60 4.95
CA VAL A 194 -16.17 -12.47 4.05
C VAL A 194 -15.17 -12.40 2.90
N VAL A 195 -13.89 -12.58 3.20
CA VAL A 195 -12.84 -12.62 2.16
C VAL A 195 -12.99 -13.84 1.27
N ALA A 196 -13.31 -15.02 1.85
CA ALA A 196 -13.50 -16.25 1.08
C ALA A 196 -14.65 -16.13 0.07
N GLU A 197 -15.78 -15.57 0.49
CA GLU A 197 -16.92 -15.33 -0.40
C GLU A 197 -16.55 -14.38 -1.55
N ALA A 198 -15.82 -13.31 -1.26
CA ALA A 198 -15.40 -12.35 -2.28
C ALA A 198 -14.44 -12.95 -3.30
N VAL A 199 -13.49 -13.78 -2.86
CA VAL A 199 -12.48 -14.43 -3.72
C VAL A 199 -13.10 -15.55 -4.57
N ALA A 200 -14.18 -16.20 -4.10
CA ALA A 200 -14.85 -17.29 -4.80
C ALA A 200 -15.80 -16.84 -5.92
N ARG A 201 -16.05 -15.53 -6.05
CA ARG A 201 -16.89 -14.94 -7.11
C ARG A 201 -16.10 -14.67 -8.39
#